data_53121bc3a19e39803b24fdf3458b25d0
#
_entry.id   53121bc3a19e39803b24fdf3458b25d0
#
_cell.length_a   1.000
_cell.length_b   1.000
_cell.length_c   1.000
_cell.angle_alpha   90.00
_cell.angle_beta   90.00
_cell.angle_gamma   90.00
#
_symmetry.space_group_name_H-M   'P 1'
#
loop_
_entity.id
_entity.type
_entity.pdbx_description
1 polymer ?
#
loop_
_entity_poly.entity_id
_entity_poly.type
_entity_poly.pdbx_seq_one_letter_code
_entity_poly.pdbx_strand_id
1 'polypeptide(L)'
;VIRTLFLTGIALISLPIQTVAKQVAQEAIKELRIGVSGTPPFVMEQDGELSGISIEIWKDVSKRLDQPYTFIVQPNTNANIQAVADGNVDLAIGPISITPTRLANPKINFTQPYYHGHEGLLIHKKQPGIIERLRPFIGWAALSSIGILVIVLFIFGNLIWLAERRKNSKQFPRPYFHGVGNGMWFGLVTLTTVGYGDRAPLSRSGRAIAGIWMVISLVAVSSITAGLASAFTLSLAQMAPSGIRNKDDLKGKKLAVIKGTTSLRWGEIYETDAFQTENLNESITMLRRDEVEGVIFDRAPLRYYLKQNKDSNLKLADFPLAVQTYGFVLPKGSSLITRLNIEIMEMEWNGNTRRIVDKLLD
;
A
#
# COMPACT_ATOMS: atom_id res chain seq x y z
N VAL A 1 109.13 2.02 -27.45
CA VAL A 1 108.17 1.24 -26.69
C VAL A 1 107.40 2.15 -25.75
N ILE A 2 106.20 2.64 -26.15
CA ILE A 2 105.36 3.47 -25.29
C ILE A 2 103.92 2.92 -25.34
N ARG A 3 103.33 2.54 -24.19
CA ARG A 3 101.99 2.13 -24.00
C ARG A 3 101.14 3.38 -23.69
N THR A 4 100.14 3.65 -24.51
CA THR A 4 99.16 4.67 -24.24
C THR A 4 97.83 3.99 -23.75
N LEU A 5 97.41 4.29 -22.51
CA LEU A 5 96.14 3.88 -21.95
C LEU A 5 95.10 4.85 -22.43
N PHE A 6 94.00 4.31 -23.01
CA PHE A 6 92.76 5.02 -23.23
C PHE A 6 91.80 4.74 -22.02
N LEU A 7 91.49 5.77 -21.25
CA LEU A 7 90.47 5.80 -20.26
C LEU A 7 89.16 6.36 -20.92
N THR A 8 88.20 5.48 -21.21
CA THR A 8 86.89 5.89 -21.61
C THR A 8 86.03 6.06 -20.35
N GLY A 9 85.69 7.30 -20.03
CA GLY A 9 84.73 7.62 -18.93
C GLY A 9 83.29 7.24 -19.31
N ILE A 10 82.67 6.35 -18.53
CA ILE A 10 81.27 6.08 -18.59
C ILE A 10 80.53 7.13 -17.72
N ALA A 11 79.90 8.10 -18.33
CA ALA A 11 78.95 9.02 -17.65
C ALA A 11 77.72 8.28 -17.33
N LEU A 12 77.48 7.86 -16.07
CA LEU A 12 76.21 7.40 -15.51
C LEU A 12 75.32 8.59 -15.43
N ILE A 13 74.32 8.67 -16.32
CA ILE A 13 73.19 9.60 -16.23
C ILE A 13 72.22 9.04 -15.14
N SER A 14 72.42 9.48 -13.93
CA SER A 14 71.43 9.26 -12.84
C SER A 14 70.25 10.18 -13.06
N LEU A 15 69.24 9.68 -13.79
CA LEU A 15 67.93 10.30 -13.79
C LEU A 15 67.37 10.23 -12.37
N PRO A 16 66.84 11.33 -11.80
CA PRO A 16 66.33 11.32 -10.44
C PRO A 16 65.02 10.50 -10.39
N ILE A 17 65.12 9.30 -9.82
CA ILE A 17 64.02 8.37 -9.56
C ILE A 17 62.88 9.08 -8.76
N GLN A 18 63.19 10.14 -8.04
CA GLN A 18 62.23 10.96 -7.30
C GLN A 18 61.24 11.75 -8.19
N THR A 19 61.59 12.08 -9.44
CA THR A 19 60.73 12.81 -10.35
C THR A 19 59.65 11.90 -10.97
N VAL A 20 59.97 10.65 -11.24
CA VAL A 20 59.02 9.66 -11.77
C VAL A 20 58.01 9.22 -10.69
N ALA A 21 58.48 9.03 -9.46
CA ALA A 21 57.57 8.71 -8.32
C ALA A 21 56.59 9.85 -7.98
N LYS A 22 56.98 11.11 -8.19
CA LYS A 22 56.12 12.28 -7.96
C LYS A 22 55.09 12.51 -9.09
N GLN A 23 55.42 12.07 -10.34
CA GLN A 23 54.47 12.13 -11.45
C GLN A 23 53.41 11.01 -11.42
N VAL A 24 53.69 9.86 -10.84
CA VAL A 24 52.72 8.77 -10.67
C VAL A 24 51.77 9.03 -9.48
N ALA A 25 52.19 9.90 -8.53
CA ALA A 25 51.38 10.20 -7.33
C ALA A 25 50.43 11.40 -7.49
N GLN A 26 50.36 12.03 -8.65
CA GLN A 26 49.53 13.22 -8.88
C GLN A 26 48.72 13.14 -10.18
N GLU A 27 48.08 11.98 -10.44
CA GLU A 27 46.80 12.03 -11.13
C GLU A 27 45.82 12.68 -10.14
N ALA A 28 45.61 13.97 -10.32
CA ALA A 28 44.62 14.70 -9.55
C ALA A 28 43.32 13.91 -9.64
N ILE A 29 42.84 13.40 -8.50
CA ILE A 29 41.55 12.66 -8.44
C ILE A 29 40.52 13.59 -9.05
N LYS A 30 40.03 13.23 -10.24
CA LYS A 30 39.04 14.05 -10.98
C LYS A 30 37.78 14.19 -10.15
N GLU A 31 37.37 15.42 -9.90
CA GLU A 31 36.06 15.69 -9.26
C GLU A 31 34.91 15.13 -10.13
N LEU A 32 34.03 14.33 -9.53
CA LEU A 32 32.92 13.72 -10.23
C LEU A 32 31.71 14.66 -10.24
N ARG A 33 31.09 14.76 -11.39
CA ARG A 33 29.78 15.42 -11.55
C ARG A 33 28.69 14.37 -11.29
N ILE A 34 27.94 14.54 -10.21
CA ILE A 34 26.95 13.59 -9.77
C ILE A 34 25.54 14.12 -10.09
N GLY A 35 24.89 13.53 -11.07
CA GLY A 35 23.49 13.81 -11.36
C GLY A 35 22.57 13.29 -10.24
N VAL A 36 21.68 14.14 -9.76
CA VAL A 36 20.75 13.81 -8.66
C VAL A 36 19.34 14.00 -9.09
N SER A 37 18.48 12.98 -8.89
CA SER A 37 17.05 13.07 -9.11
C SER A 37 16.29 12.12 -8.16
N GLY A 38 15.08 12.48 -7.79
CA GLY A 38 14.24 11.62 -6.97
C GLY A 38 13.28 12.41 -6.10
N THR A 39 12.60 11.66 -5.23
CA THR A 39 11.61 12.18 -4.29
C THR A 39 11.97 11.77 -2.86
N PRO A 40 11.46 12.48 -1.83
CA PRO A 40 11.60 12.04 -0.45
C PRO A 40 11.11 10.59 -0.26
N PRO A 41 11.78 9.79 0.55
CA PRO A 41 12.94 10.07 1.41
C PRO A 41 14.31 9.82 0.75
N PHE A 42 14.35 9.51 -0.55
CA PHE A 42 15.61 9.19 -1.24
C PHE A 42 16.43 10.42 -1.59
N VAL A 43 15.77 11.45 -2.06
CA VAL A 43 16.35 12.75 -2.38
C VAL A 43 15.44 13.82 -1.81
N MET A 44 15.99 14.66 -0.96
CA MET A 44 15.35 15.81 -0.34
C MET A 44 16.27 17.02 -0.49
N GLU A 45 15.69 18.17 -0.73
CA GLU A 45 16.40 19.45 -0.75
C GLU A 45 15.79 20.35 0.32
N GLN A 46 16.62 20.84 1.22
CA GLN A 46 16.23 21.77 2.26
C GLN A 46 17.32 22.85 2.40
N ASP A 47 16.91 24.11 2.29
CA ASP A 47 17.83 25.26 2.37
C ASP A 47 19.06 25.19 1.44
N GLY A 48 18.90 24.56 0.26
CA GLY A 48 19.97 24.34 -0.74
C GLY A 48 20.88 23.16 -0.42
N GLU A 49 20.65 22.43 0.68
CA GLU A 49 21.38 21.21 0.99
C GLU A 49 20.60 19.97 0.56
N LEU A 50 21.32 19.04 -0.11
CA LEU A 50 20.77 17.75 -0.50
C LEU A 50 20.99 16.71 0.60
N SER A 51 19.91 15.98 0.89
CA SER A 51 19.86 14.90 1.88
C SER A 51 18.97 13.75 1.39
N GLY A 52 18.87 12.69 2.17
CA GLY A 52 18.04 11.53 1.82
C GLY A 52 18.84 10.26 1.62
N ILE A 53 18.15 9.13 1.49
CA ILE A 53 18.76 7.79 1.46
C ILE A 53 19.84 7.69 0.39
N SER A 54 19.55 8.07 -0.85
CA SER A 54 20.52 7.99 -1.96
C SER A 54 21.70 8.93 -1.77
N ILE A 55 21.45 10.10 -1.20
CA ILE A 55 22.48 11.11 -0.93
C ILE A 55 23.42 10.66 0.18
N GLU A 56 22.87 10.16 1.29
CA GLU A 56 23.69 9.73 2.44
C GLU A 56 24.51 8.47 2.10
N ILE A 57 23.95 7.53 1.33
CA ILE A 57 24.72 6.38 0.83
C ILE A 57 25.85 6.85 -0.07
N TRP A 58 25.60 7.78 -0.99
CA TRP A 58 26.68 8.34 -1.83
C TRP A 58 27.74 9.06 -1.00
N LYS A 59 27.36 9.88 -0.02
CA LYS A 59 28.32 10.57 0.87
C LYS A 59 29.22 9.57 1.60
N ASP A 60 28.69 8.46 2.10
CA ASP A 60 29.51 7.43 2.77
C ASP A 60 30.43 6.70 1.77
N VAL A 61 29.93 6.33 0.59
CA VAL A 61 30.72 5.72 -0.48
C VAL A 61 31.85 6.65 -0.96
N SER A 62 31.55 7.92 -1.25
CA SER A 62 32.54 8.87 -1.73
C SER A 62 33.65 9.12 -0.71
N LYS A 63 33.30 9.18 0.59
CA LYS A 63 34.26 9.32 1.70
C LYS A 63 35.21 8.12 1.78
N ARG A 64 34.72 6.88 1.60
CA ARG A 64 35.52 5.66 1.62
C ARG A 64 36.46 5.56 0.42
N LEU A 65 36.01 6.10 -0.72
CA LEU A 65 36.80 6.12 -1.95
C LEU A 65 37.75 7.31 -2.05
N ASP A 66 37.71 8.26 -1.11
CA ASP A 66 38.37 9.56 -1.16
C ASP A 66 38.11 10.30 -2.47
N GLN A 67 36.84 10.28 -2.93
CA GLN A 67 36.40 10.76 -4.23
C GLN A 67 35.69 12.10 -4.10
N PRO A 68 36.30 13.23 -4.54
CA PRO A 68 35.63 14.52 -4.57
C PRO A 68 34.51 14.55 -5.61
N TYR A 69 33.45 15.30 -5.33
CA TYR A 69 32.29 15.38 -6.20
C TYR A 69 31.50 16.67 -6.03
N THR A 70 30.71 16.99 -7.07
CA THR A 70 29.71 18.07 -7.07
C THR A 70 28.36 17.52 -7.52
N PHE A 71 27.27 17.90 -6.84
CA PHE A 71 25.92 17.50 -7.23
C PHE A 71 25.34 18.41 -8.32
N ILE A 72 24.65 17.80 -9.29
CA ILE A 72 23.92 18.46 -10.37
C ILE A 72 22.47 17.94 -10.36
N VAL A 73 21.54 18.73 -9.86
CA VAL A 73 20.13 18.35 -9.79
C VAL A 73 19.54 18.19 -11.20
N GLN A 74 18.86 17.09 -11.41
CA GLN A 74 18.19 16.75 -12.67
C GLN A 74 16.67 16.77 -12.47
N PRO A 75 15.88 17.16 -13.47
CA PRO A 75 14.43 17.33 -13.33
C PRO A 75 13.68 16.03 -13.03
N ASN A 76 14.18 14.89 -13.49
CA ASN A 76 13.59 13.57 -13.25
C ASN A 76 14.59 12.44 -13.50
N THR A 77 14.21 11.22 -13.16
CA THR A 77 15.06 10.03 -13.28
C THR A 77 15.51 9.76 -14.73
N ASN A 78 14.64 9.96 -15.71
CA ASN A 78 15.01 9.72 -17.12
C ASN A 78 16.02 10.75 -17.62
N ALA A 79 15.84 12.03 -17.27
CA ALA A 79 16.80 13.07 -17.59
C ALA A 79 18.16 12.80 -16.94
N ASN A 80 18.17 12.29 -15.70
CA ASN A 80 19.38 11.94 -14.98
C ASN A 80 20.15 10.77 -15.66
N ILE A 81 19.44 9.72 -16.05
CA ILE A 81 20.00 8.60 -16.81
C ILE A 81 20.55 9.09 -18.17
N GLN A 82 19.80 9.95 -18.86
CA GLN A 82 20.23 10.50 -20.14
C GLN A 82 21.47 11.37 -19.99
N ALA A 83 21.59 12.16 -18.93
CA ALA A 83 22.76 12.96 -18.65
C ALA A 83 24.03 12.12 -18.49
N VAL A 84 23.91 10.90 -17.93
CA VAL A 84 25.03 9.91 -17.90
C VAL A 84 25.34 9.41 -19.30
N ALA A 85 24.31 9.01 -20.06
CA ALA A 85 24.46 8.47 -21.40
C ALA A 85 25.11 9.46 -22.40
N ASP A 86 24.92 10.77 -22.16
CA ASP A 86 25.46 11.86 -22.96
C ASP A 86 26.79 12.42 -22.40
N GLY A 87 27.28 11.91 -21.25
CA GLY A 87 28.54 12.35 -20.63
C GLY A 87 28.45 13.71 -19.92
N ASN A 88 27.25 14.24 -19.69
CA ASN A 88 27.03 15.50 -18.96
C ASN A 88 27.27 15.35 -17.47
N VAL A 89 27.05 14.16 -16.92
CA VAL A 89 27.40 13.76 -15.55
C VAL A 89 28.18 12.45 -15.58
N ASP A 90 29.01 12.24 -14.56
CA ASP A 90 29.89 11.06 -14.47
C ASP A 90 29.20 9.89 -13.74
N LEU A 91 28.18 10.19 -12.95
CA LEU A 91 27.35 9.22 -12.20
C LEU A 91 25.97 9.82 -11.96
N ALA A 92 24.92 8.99 -12.01
CA ALA A 92 23.58 9.36 -11.56
C ALA A 92 23.19 8.60 -10.30
N ILE A 93 22.68 9.34 -9.30
CA ILE A 93 22.16 8.80 -8.05
C ILE A 93 20.70 9.20 -7.85
N GLY A 94 19.99 8.42 -7.03
CA GLY A 94 18.56 8.58 -6.76
C GLY A 94 17.88 7.23 -6.71
N PRO A 95 16.55 7.15 -6.50
CA PRO A 95 15.79 5.91 -6.54
C PRO A 95 15.64 5.41 -7.99
N ILE A 96 16.75 5.04 -8.61
CA ILE A 96 16.81 4.62 -10.00
C ILE A 96 16.64 3.11 -10.08
N SER A 97 15.43 2.66 -10.43
CA SER A 97 15.12 1.23 -10.56
C SER A 97 15.96 0.57 -11.65
N ILE A 98 16.56 -0.56 -11.32
CA ILE A 98 17.26 -1.44 -12.26
C ILE A 98 16.18 -2.23 -13.03
N THR A 99 16.01 -1.93 -14.31
CA THR A 99 14.99 -2.59 -15.16
C THR A 99 15.61 -3.19 -16.39
N PRO A 100 14.99 -4.24 -17.00
CA PRO A 100 15.50 -4.82 -18.24
C PRO A 100 15.68 -3.78 -19.36
N THR A 101 14.75 -2.86 -19.50
CA THR A 101 14.81 -1.79 -20.52
C THR A 101 15.99 -0.85 -20.33
N ARG A 102 16.28 -0.49 -19.06
CA ARG A 102 17.42 0.38 -18.74
C ARG A 102 18.75 -0.36 -18.86
N LEU A 103 18.80 -1.64 -18.47
CA LEU A 103 19.98 -2.49 -18.63
C LEU A 103 20.32 -2.76 -20.10
N ALA A 104 19.34 -2.77 -20.99
CA ALA A 104 19.54 -2.92 -22.42
C ALA A 104 20.18 -1.69 -23.10
N ASN A 105 20.26 -0.53 -22.41
CA ASN A 105 20.89 0.67 -22.96
C ASN A 105 22.41 0.46 -23.06
N PRO A 106 23.00 0.50 -24.29
CA PRO A 106 24.41 0.21 -24.49
C PRO A 106 25.37 1.29 -23.95
N LYS A 107 24.87 2.47 -23.60
CA LYS A 107 25.67 3.60 -23.15
C LYS A 107 25.89 3.65 -21.63
N ILE A 108 25.08 2.90 -20.86
CA ILE A 108 25.10 2.96 -19.40
C ILE A 108 25.35 1.61 -18.75
N ASN A 109 25.69 1.63 -17.47
CA ASN A 109 25.77 0.46 -16.61
C ASN A 109 25.19 0.82 -15.24
N PHE A 110 24.79 -0.20 -14.46
CA PHE A 110 24.30 -0.05 -13.09
C PHE A 110 25.31 -0.64 -12.11
N THR A 111 25.39 -0.04 -10.92
CA THR A 111 26.04 -0.68 -9.77
C THR A 111 25.20 -1.86 -9.28
N GLN A 112 25.78 -2.64 -8.35
CA GLN A 112 24.98 -3.49 -7.46
C GLN A 112 23.91 -2.65 -6.78
N PRO A 113 22.74 -3.23 -6.48
CA PRO A 113 21.67 -2.51 -5.77
C PRO A 113 22.16 -2.01 -4.41
N TYR A 114 21.86 -0.76 -4.09
CA TYR A 114 22.06 -0.21 -2.75
C TYR A 114 20.76 -0.21 -1.92
N TYR A 115 19.63 -0.47 -2.56
CA TYR A 115 18.32 -0.49 -1.90
C TYR A 115 17.39 -1.53 -2.52
N HIS A 116 16.70 -2.26 -1.65
CA HIS A 116 15.68 -3.22 -2.01
C HIS A 116 14.34 -2.80 -1.41
N GLY A 117 13.37 -2.54 -2.25
CA GLY A 117 12.05 -2.08 -1.87
C GLY A 117 10.95 -2.74 -2.67
N HIS A 118 9.79 -2.13 -2.61
CA HIS A 118 8.61 -2.62 -3.31
C HIS A 118 7.85 -1.46 -3.94
N GLU A 119 7.24 -1.72 -5.07
CA GLU A 119 6.15 -0.91 -5.58
C GLU A 119 4.95 -1.06 -4.67
N GLY A 120 4.27 0.03 -4.37
CA GLY A 120 3.11 0.10 -3.49
C GLY A 120 1.89 0.69 -4.17
N LEU A 121 0.78 0.63 -3.47
CA LEU A 121 -0.47 1.25 -3.87
C LEU A 121 -1.01 2.09 -2.72
N LEU A 122 -1.22 3.37 -2.97
CA LEU A 122 -1.88 4.29 -2.04
C LEU A 122 -3.36 4.35 -2.39
N ILE A 123 -4.23 4.15 -1.41
CA ILE A 123 -5.69 4.11 -1.57
C ILE A 123 -6.38 4.87 -0.44
N HIS A 124 -7.65 5.21 -0.65
CA HIS A 124 -8.47 5.78 0.42
C HIS A 124 -8.67 4.82 1.58
N LYS A 125 -8.58 5.35 2.79
CA LYS A 125 -8.98 4.68 4.02
C LYS A 125 -10.48 4.85 4.20
N LYS A 126 -11.29 4.12 3.44
CA LYS A 126 -12.75 4.19 3.60
C LYS A 126 -13.13 3.71 5.00
N GLN A 127 -13.60 4.63 5.83
CA GLN A 127 -14.41 4.27 7.00
C GLN A 127 -15.85 4.30 6.53
N PRO A 128 -16.57 3.16 6.56
CA PRO A 128 -17.98 3.16 6.24
C PRO A 128 -18.72 4.08 7.21
N GLY A 129 -19.50 5.00 6.69
CA GLY A 129 -20.35 5.89 7.48
C GLY A 129 -21.34 5.11 8.35
N ILE A 130 -21.82 5.69 9.45
CA ILE A 130 -22.81 5.07 10.33
C ILE A 130 -24.06 4.64 9.53
N ILE A 131 -24.49 5.43 8.57
CA ILE A 131 -25.63 5.14 7.71
C ILE A 131 -25.38 3.91 6.83
N GLU A 132 -24.17 3.75 6.27
CA GLU A 132 -23.79 2.57 5.49
C GLU A 132 -23.76 1.31 6.35
N ARG A 133 -23.33 1.42 7.61
CA ARG A 133 -23.35 0.30 8.58
C ARG A 133 -24.77 -0.12 8.94
N LEU A 134 -25.73 0.83 8.94
CA LEU A 134 -27.13 0.57 9.27
C LEU A 134 -27.97 0.16 8.06
N ARG A 135 -27.50 0.38 6.83
CA ARG A 135 -28.22 0.07 5.60
C ARG A 135 -28.76 -1.36 5.51
N PRO A 136 -28.06 -2.42 5.94
CA PRO A 136 -28.59 -3.79 5.94
C PRO A 136 -29.84 -3.95 6.81
N PHE A 137 -29.98 -3.14 7.88
CA PHE A 137 -31.14 -3.20 8.82
C PHE A 137 -32.34 -2.37 8.35
N ILE A 138 -32.20 -1.50 7.35
CA ILE A 138 -33.25 -0.60 6.84
C ILE A 138 -33.62 -0.98 5.40
N GLY A 139 -32.97 -1.97 4.82
CA GLY A 139 -33.20 -2.42 3.46
C GLY A 139 -34.53 -3.16 3.26
N TRP A 140 -34.91 -3.34 1.99
CA TRP A 140 -36.15 -4.03 1.59
C TRP A 140 -36.29 -5.43 2.22
N ALA A 141 -35.19 -6.15 2.42
CA ALA A 141 -35.13 -7.45 3.06
C ALA A 141 -35.59 -7.40 4.53
N ALA A 142 -35.20 -6.36 5.28
CA ALA A 142 -35.61 -6.19 6.66
C ALA A 142 -37.12 -5.84 6.76
N LEU A 143 -37.60 -4.92 5.89
CA LEU A 143 -39.02 -4.55 5.83
C LEU A 143 -39.90 -5.72 5.44
N SER A 144 -39.48 -6.53 4.47
CA SER A 144 -40.24 -7.75 4.08
C SER A 144 -40.27 -8.79 5.20
N SER A 145 -39.20 -8.94 5.99
CA SER A 145 -39.14 -9.84 7.14
C SER A 145 -40.13 -9.43 8.24
N ILE A 146 -40.26 -8.13 8.50
CA ILE A 146 -41.27 -7.59 9.44
C ILE A 146 -42.66 -7.87 8.91
N GLY A 147 -42.92 -7.66 7.62
CA GLY A 147 -44.20 -7.97 6.99
C GLY A 147 -44.59 -9.44 7.13
N ILE A 148 -43.67 -10.35 6.88
CA ILE A 148 -43.86 -11.80 7.05
C ILE A 148 -44.17 -12.13 8.52
N LEU A 149 -43.42 -11.54 9.46
CA LEU A 149 -43.64 -11.75 10.90
C LEU A 149 -45.09 -11.33 11.32
N VAL A 150 -45.55 -10.17 10.85
CA VAL A 150 -46.93 -9.68 11.14
C VAL A 150 -47.96 -10.65 10.58
N ILE A 151 -47.77 -11.16 9.35
CA ILE A 151 -48.69 -12.15 8.75
C ILE A 151 -48.73 -13.44 9.57
N VAL A 152 -47.56 -13.96 9.98
CA VAL A 152 -47.45 -15.19 10.78
C VAL A 152 -48.10 -15.00 12.16
N LEU A 153 -47.85 -13.87 12.83
CA LEU A 153 -48.53 -13.52 14.09
C LEU A 153 -50.03 -13.40 13.93
N PHE A 154 -50.51 -12.85 12.80
CA PHE A 154 -51.91 -12.75 12.50
C PHE A 154 -52.55 -14.14 12.34
N ILE A 155 -51.93 -15.04 11.60
CA ILE A 155 -52.41 -16.42 11.42
C ILE A 155 -52.46 -17.12 12.79
N PHE A 156 -51.36 -17.06 13.56
CA PHE A 156 -51.29 -17.65 14.89
C PHE A 156 -52.33 -17.05 15.84
N GLY A 157 -52.49 -15.71 15.82
CA GLY A 157 -53.50 -15.00 16.62
C GLY A 157 -54.92 -15.47 16.34
N ASN A 158 -55.24 -15.74 15.08
CA ASN A 158 -56.54 -16.32 14.70
C ASN A 158 -56.69 -17.75 15.23
N LEU A 159 -55.68 -18.59 15.11
CA LEU A 159 -55.75 -19.99 15.58
C LEU A 159 -55.97 -20.06 17.10
N ILE A 160 -55.20 -19.30 17.86
CA ILE A 160 -55.34 -19.29 19.32
C ILE A 160 -56.66 -18.69 19.78
N TRP A 161 -57.12 -17.60 19.11
CA TRP A 161 -58.45 -17.01 19.37
C TRP A 161 -59.58 -17.98 19.10
N LEU A 162 -59.55 -18.70 17.98
CA LEU A 162 -60.57 -19.69 17.66
C LEU A 162 -60.68 -20.82 18.73
N ALA A 163 -59.46 -21.25 19.23
CA ALA A 163 -59.39 -22.29 20.25
C ALA A 163 -59.86 -21.82 21.63
N GLU A 164 -59.63 -20.55 21.99
CA GLU A 164 -59.85 -20.02 23.34
C GLU A 164 -61.14 -19.18 23.51
N ARG A 165 -61.71 -18.55 22.47
CA ARG A 165 -62.78 -17.57 22.54
C ARG A 165 -64.07 -18.05 23.31
N ARG A 166 -64.28 -19.39 23.41
CA ARG A 166 -65.39 -19.95 24.10
C ARG A 166 -65.08 -20.29 25.57
N LYS A 167 -63.91 -20.78 25.87
CA LYS A 167 -63.50 -21.25 27.19
C LYS A 167 -62.71 -20.23 28.00
N ASN A 168 -62.08 -19.26 27.31
CA ASN A 168 -61.21 -18.25 27.92
C ASN A 168 -61.52 -16.85 27.41
N SER A 169 -62.82 -16.47 27.43
CA SER A 169 -63.32 -15.19 26.90
C SER A 169 -62.82 -13.96 27.66
N LYS A 170 -62.26 -14.12 28.88
CA LYS A 170 -61.62 -13.03 29.61
C LYS A 170 -60.30 -12.60 29.01
N GLN A 171 -59.49 -13.55 28.55
CA GLN A 171 -58.22 -13.27 27.96
C GLN A 171 -58.27 -13.17 26.42
N PHE A 172 -59.16 -13.97 25.77
CA PHE A 172 -59.37 -13.99 24.33
C PHE A 172 -60.84 -13.68 24.05
N PRO A 173 -61.25 -12.40 24.07
CA PRO A 173 -62.64 -12.00 23.95
C PRO A 173 -63.30 -12.40 22.62
N ARG A 174 -64.65 -12.55 22.59
CA ARG A 174 -65.36 -12.97 21.39
C ARG A 174 -65.32 -11.98 20.21
N PRO A 175 -65.31 -10.64 20.42
CA PRO A 175 -65.13 -9.70 19.32
C PRO A 175 -63.86 -9.96 18.58
N TYR A 176 -63.91 -10.05 17.25
CA TYR A 176 -62.85 -10.52 16.36
C TYR A 176 -61.51 -9.75 16.56
N PHE A 177 -61.52 -8.45 16.35
CA PHE A 177 -60.29 -7.63 16.39
C PHE A 177 -59.58 -7.65 17.75
N HIS A 178 -60.40 -7.60 18.85
CA HIS A 178 -59.82 -7.66 20.21
C HIS A 178 -59.33 -9.05 20.56
N GLY A 179 -60.05 -10.10 20.13
CA GLY A 179 -59.64 -11.47 20.41
C GLY A 179 -58.43 -11.89 19.62
N VAL A 180 -58.38 -11.58 18.34
CA VAL A 180 -57.18 -11.85 17.46
C VAL A 180 -55.99 -10.98 17.88
N GLY A 181 -56.20 -9.70 18.23
CA GLY A 181 -55.17 -8.83 18.76
C GLY A 181 -54.51 -9.39 20.01
N ASN A 182 -55.31 -9.92 20.97
CA ASN A 182 -54.78 -10.59 22.15
C ASN A 182 -54.03 -11.89 21.80
N GLY A 183 -54.46 -12.60 20.76
CA GLY A 183 -53.79 -13.78 20.24
C GLY A 183 -52.43 -13.43 19.61
N MET A 184 -52.40 -12.35 18.82
CA MET A 184 -51.14 -11.84 18.25
C MET A 184 -50.16 -11.38 19.35
N TRP A 185 -50.69 -10.67 20.37
CA TRP A 185 -49.92 -10.26 21.54
C TRP A 185 -49.29 -11.45 22.25
N PHE A 186 -50.09 -12.49 22.57
CA PHE A 186 -49.61 -13.72 23.15
C PHE A 186 -48.51 -14.38 22.28
N GLY A 187 -48.76 -14.42 20.96
CA GLY A 187 -47.79 -14.95 20.00
C GLY A 187 -46.47 -14.18 20.00
N LEU A 188 -46.53 -12.85 20.02
CA LEU A 188 -45.34 -11.98 20.02
C LEU A 188 -44.54 -12.14 21.33
N VAL A 189 -45.21 -12.09 22.48
CA VAL A 189 -44.60 -12.23 23.81
C VAL A 189 -43.94 -13.61 23.98
N THR A 190 -44.52 -14.64 23.40
CA THR A 190 -43.98 -16.01 23.40
C THR A 190 -42.79 -16.12 22.43
N LEU A 191 -42.89 -15.56 21.22
CA LEU A 191 -41.84 -15.54 20.22
C LEU A 191 -40.58 -14.84 20.74
N THR A 192 -40.75 -13.70 21.42
CA THR A 192 -39.67 -12.93 22.01
C THR A 192 -39.12 -13.50 23.33
N THR A 193 -39.69 -14.61 23.80
CA THR A 193 -39.31 -15.27 25.08
C THR A 193 -39.48 -14.39 26.32
N VAL A 194 -40.25 -13.27 26.24
CA VAL A 194 -40.47 -12.35 27.36
C VAL A 194 -41.45 -12.99 28.38
N GLY A 195 -42.55 -13.59 27.90
CA GLY A 195 -43.46 -14.39 28.73
C GLY A 195 -44.12 -13.65 29.87
N TYR A 196 -44.78 -12.50 29.65
CA TYR A 196 -45.46 -11.72 30.70
C TYR A 196 -46.49 -12.53 31.52
N GLY A 197 -47.07 -13.58 30.95
CA GLY A 197 -48.07 -14.39 31.62
C GLY A 197 -49.50 -13.78 31.75
N ASP A 198 -49.69 -12.59 31.15
CA ASP A 198 -50.98 -11.87 31.13
C ASP A 198 -52.01 -12.53 30.22
N ARG A 199 -51.56 -13.32 29.27
CA ARG A 199 -52.37 -14.15 28.36
C ARG A 199 -51.77 -15.56 28.32
N ALA A 200 -52.66 -16.58 28.52
CA ALA A 200 -52.29 -17.98 28.44
C ALA A 200 -53.50 -18.85 28.01
N PRO A 201 -53.30 -19.89 27.18
CA PRO A 201 -54.36 -20.79 26.78
C PRO A 201 -54.78 -21.72 27.93
N LEU A 202 -56.08 -21.85 28.11
CA LEU A 202 -56.72 -22.72 29.11
C LEU A 202 -57.25 -24.02 28.50
N SER A 203 -57.69 -24.00 27.23
CA SER A 203 -58.19 -25.17 26.54
C SER A 203 -57.05 -26.15 26.14
N ARG A 204 -57.43 -27.46 26.04
CA ARG A 204 -56.44 -28.46 25.52
C ARG A 204 -55.96 -28.13 24.12
N SER A 205 -56.87 -27.70 23.22
CA SER A 205 -56.51 -27.29 21.86
C SER A 205 -55.65 -26.04 21.85
N GLY A 206 -55.94 -25.03 22.67
CA GLY A 206 -55.14 -23.84 22.80
C GLY A 206 -53.71 -24.13 23.30
N ARG A 207 -53.59 -25.01 24.30
CA ARG A 207 -52.25 -25.44 24.80
C ARG A 207 -51.44 -26.20 23.76
N ALA A 208 -52.11 -27.07 22.96
CA ALA A 208 -51.40 -27.78 21.87
C ALA A 208 -50.91 -26.79 20.79
N ILE A 209 -51.76 -25.82 20.37
CA ILE A 209 -51.38 -24.77 19.40
C ILE A 209 -50.21 -23.92 19.96
N ALA A 210 -50.28 -23.52 21.23
CA ALA A 210 -49.24 -22.76 21.87
C ALA A 210 -47.92 -23.54 21.98
N GLY A 211 -47.95 -24.84 22.30
CA GLY A 211 -46.77 -25.70 22.34
C GLY A 211 -46.06 -25.81 20.99
N ILE A 212 -46.87 -26.02 19.92
CA ILE A 212 -46.29 -26.01 18.53
C ILE A 212 -45.68 -24.65 18.23
N TRP A 213 -46.39 -23.56 18.60
CA TRP A 213 -45.88 -22.20 18.40
C TRP A 213 -44.55 -21.95 19.12
N MET A 214 -44.40 -22.41 20.37
CA MET A 214 -43.15 -22.28 21.14
C MET A 214 -41.97 -22.93 20.41
N VAL A 215 -42.16 -24.14 19.86
CA VAL A 215 -41.10 -24.84 19.11
C VAL A 215 -40.77 -24.08 17.81
N ILE A 216 -41.79 -23.67 17.07
CA ILE A 216 -41.60 -22.87 15.83
C ILE A 216 -40.90 -21.55 16.15
N SER A 217 -41.28 -20.87 17.23
CA SER A 217 -40.68 -19.60 17.67
C SER A 217 -39.20 -19.74 17.98
N LEU A 218 -38.81 -20.80 18.70
CA LEU A 218 -37.42 -21.06 19.04
C LEU A 218 -36.56 -21.24 17.79
N VAL A 219 -37.01 -22.02 16.82
CA VAL A 219 -36.31 -22.24 15.55
C VAL A 219 -36.27 -20.94 14.72
N ALA A 220 -37.39 -20.21 14.65
CA ALA A 220 -37.48 -18.97 13.90
C ALA A 220 -36.53 -17.88 14.45
N VAL A 221 -36.53 -17.63 15.75
CA VAL A 221 -35.63 -16.65 16.40
C VAL A 221 -34.19 -17.03 16.20
N SER A 222 -33.84 -18.31 16.39
CA SER A 222 -32.47 -18.80 16.19
C SER A 222 -32.03 -18.59 14.73
N SER A 223 -32.86 -18.89 13.74
CA SER A 223 -32.60 -18.73 12.33
C SER A 223 -32.43 -17.26 11.93
N ILE A 224 -33.28 -16.37 12.45
CA ILE A 224 -33.20 -14.93 12.22
C ILE A 224 -31.88 -14.37 12.81
N THR A 225 -31.53 -14.76 14.04
CA THR A 225 -30.32 -14.32 14.70
C THR A 225 -29.06 -14.77 13.91
N ALA A 226 -29.02 -16.04 13.49
CA ALA A 226 -27.94 -16.57 12.66
C ALA A 226 -27.86 -15.84 11.30
N GLY A 227 -28.99 -15.59 10.65
CA GLY A 227 -29.06 -14.83 9.40
C GLY A 227 -28.59 -13.39 9.54
N LEU A 228 -28.97 -12.70 10.61
CA LEU A 228 -28.50 -11.34 10.90
C LEU A 228 -27.01 -11.31 11.21
N ALA A 229 -26.47 -12.25 12.00
CA ALA A 229 -25.06 -12.36 12.28
C ALA A 229 -24.26 -12.61 10.99
N SER A 230 -24.72 -13.51 10.14
CA SER A 230 -24.10 -13.79 8.84
C SER A 230 -24.14 -12.57 7.91
N ALA A 231 -25.28 -11.89 7.79
CA ALA A 231 -25.43 -10.68 6.99
C ALA A 231 -24.54 -9.54 7.49
N PHE A 232 -24.42 -9.39 8.81
CA PHE A 232 -23.54 -8.39 9.44
C PHE A 232 -22.07 -8.70 9.16
N THR A 233 -21.66 -9.95 9.32
CA THR A 233 -20.27 -10.38 9.03
C THR A 233 -19.92 -10.16 7.56
N LEU A 234 -20.83 -10.53 6.64
CA LEU A 234 -20.64 -10.32 5.21
C LEU A 234 -20.61 -8.83 4.87
N SER A 235 -21.45 -8.02 5.48
CA SER A 235 -21.47 -6.57 5.32
C SER A 235 -20.16 -5.94 5.80
N LEU A 236 -19.64 -6.33 6.96
CA LEU A 236 -18.33 -5.90 7.45
C LEU A 236 -17.21 -6.33 6.52
N ALA A 237 -17.26 -7.53 5.97
CA ALA A 237 -16.28 -8.02 5.01
C ALA A 237 -16.33 -7.27 3.66
N GLN A 238 -17.51 -6.83 3.21
CA GLN A 238 -17.71 -6.03 2.01
C GLN A 238 -17.43 -4.54 2.23
N MET A 239 -17.45 -4.07 3.46
CA MET A 239 -17.05 -2.72 3.86
C MET A 239 -15.54 -2.55 3.93
N ALA A 240 -14.74 -3.54 3.48
CA ALA A 240 -13.31 -3.38 3.30
C ALA A 240 -13.04 -2.21 2.33
N PRO A 241 -12.10 -1.32 2.70
CA PRO A 241 -11.90 -0.04 2.00
C PRO A 241 -11.49 -0.29 0.55
N SER A 242 -11.98 0.56 -0.38
CA SER A 242 -11.71 0.51 -1.83
C SER A 242 -11.71 -0.93 -2.36
N GLY A 243 -12.53 -1.36 -3.23
CA GLY A 243 -12.64 -2.74 -3.76
C GLY A 243 -11.34 -3.43 -4.20
N ILE A 244 -10.17 -2.91 -3.80
CA ILE A 244 -8.83 -3.39 -4.10
C ILE A 244 -8.28 -4.09 -2.86
N ARG A 245 -8.30 -5.43 -2.85
CA ARG A 245 -7.82 -6.30 -1.77
C ARG A 245 -6.54 -7.05 -2.13
N ASN A 246 -6.33 -7.27 -3.41
CA ASN A 246 -5.19 -7.97 -3.98
C ASN A 246 -4.83 -7.38 -5.35
N LYS A 247 -3.82 -7.93 -5.99
CA LYS A 247 -3.31 -7.46 -7.29
C LYS A 247 -4.31 -7.65 -8.43
N ASP A 248 -5.14 -8.69 -8.35
CA ASP A 248 -6.10 -9.03 -9.41
C ASP A 248 -7.26 -8.01 -9.47
N ASP A 249 -7.54 -7.35 -8.35
CA ASP A 249 -8.56 -6.30 -8.27
C ASP A 249 -8.13 -5.00 -8.98
N LEU A 250 -6.88 -4.89 -9.46
CA LEU A 250 -6.37 -3.69 -10.11
C LEU A 250 -6.84 -3.54 -11.55
N LYS A 251 -7.22 -4.63 -12.18
CA LYS A 251 -7.66 -4.66 -13.57
C LYS A 251 -8.85 -3.71 -13.82
N GLY A 252 -8.67 -2.81 -14.78
CA GLY A 252 -9.67 -1.80 -15.14
C GLY A 252 -9.87 -0.68 -14.10
N LYS A 253 -9.06 -0.64 -13.02
CA LYS A 253 -9.12 0.43 -12.02
C LYS A 253 -8.45 1.69 -12.53
N LYS A 254 -9.04 2.85 -12.22
CA LYS A 254 -8.44 4.15 -12.50
C LYS A 254 -7.35 4.44 -11.49
N LEU A 255 -6.09 4.34 -11.90
CA LEU A 255 -4.94 4.53 -11.02
C LEU A 255 -4.01 5.61 -11.56
N ALA A 256 -3.54 6.49 -10.69
CA ALA A 256 -2.52 7.45 -11.06
C ALA A 256 -1.13 6.81 -11.03
N VAL A 257 -0.32 7.13 -12.04
CA VAL A 257 1.07 6.69 -12.21
C VAL A 257 1.93 7.88 -12.60
N ILE A 258 3.20 7.90 -12.17
CA ILE A 258 4.09 9.04 -12.40
C ILE A 258 4.90 8.82 -13.68
N LYS A 259 4.92 9.81 -14.57
CA LYS A 259 5.70 9.79 -15.81
C LYS A 259 7.19 9.53 -15.53
N GLY A 260 7.82 8.73 -16.39
CA GLY A 260 9.25 8.45 -16.31
C GLY A 260 9.66 7.52 -15.17
N THR A 261 8.71 6.98 -14.43
CA THR A 261 8.94 5.97 -13.37
C THR A 261 8.51 4.58 -13.82
N THR A 262 8.80 3.57 -13.00
CA THR A 262 8.37 2.18 -13.23
C THR A 262 6.88 1.97 -13.00
N SER A 263 6.20 2.90 -12.31
CA SER A 263 4.77 2.82 -11.97
C SER A 263 3.88 2.69 -13.21
N LEU A 264 4.25 3.38 -14.32
CA LEU A 264 3.52 3.28 -15.58
C LEU A 264 3.51 1.84 -16.11
N ARG A 265 4.70 1.19 -16.11
CA ARG A 265 4.82 -0.20 -16.57
C ARG A 265 4.02 -1.16 -15.69
N TRP A 266 3.97 -0.93 -14.39
CA TRP A 266 3.15 -1.75 -13.48
C TRP A 266 1.67 -1.52 -13.71
N GLY A 267 1.26 -0.27 -14.01
CA GLY A 267 -0.11 0.02 -14.45
C GLY A 267 -0.52 -0.81 -15.67
N GLU A 268 0.37 -0.91 -16.67
CA GLU A 268 0.16 -1.73 -17.88
C GLU A 268 0.09 -3.23 -17.56
N ILE A 269 1.03 -3.75 -16.74
CA ILE A 269 1.10 -5.17 -16.36
C ILE A 269 -0.17 -5.61 -15.61
N TYR A 270 -0.73 -4.76 -14.76
CA TYR A 270 -1.97 -5.03 -14.02
C TYR A 270 -3.24 -4.64 -14.80
N GLU A 271 -3.11 -4.27 -16.08
CA GLU A 271 -4.23 -3.89 -16.96
C GLU A 271 -5.11 -2.80 -16.34
N THR A 272 -4.50 -1.79 -15.72
CA THR A 272 -5.20 -0.67 -15.10
C THR A 272 -5.56 0.40 -16.11
N ASP A 273 -6.57 1.24 -15.81
CA ASP A 273 -6.80 2.51 -16.52
C ASP A 273 -5.86 3.56 -15.91
N ALA A 274 -4.65 3.66 -16.47
CA ALA A 274 -3.54 4.41 -15.89
C ALA A 274 -3.57 5.90 -16.28
N PHE A 275 -3.71 6.78 -15.31
CA PHE A 275 -3.61 8.24 -15.45
C PHE A 275 -2.21 8.73 -15.16
N GLN A 276 -1.53 9.29 -16.15
CA GLN A 276 -0.17 9.79 -15.99
C GLN A 276 -0.14 11.19 -15.38
N THR A 277 0.67 11.36 -14.35
CA THR A 277 0.91 12.62 -13.64
C THR A 277 2.39 13.01 -13.71
N GLU A 278 2.71 14.27 -13.47
CA GLU A 278 4.10 14.74 -13.47
C GLU A 278 4.85 14.39 -12.16
N ASN A 279 4.13 14.32 -11.04
CA ASN A 279 4.73 14.08 -9.73
C ASN A 279 3.76 13.43 -8.75
N LEU A 280 4.28 12.99 -7.60
CA LEU A 280 3.52 12.31 -6.56
C LEU A 280 2.42 13.20 -5.95
N ASN A 281 2.67 14.50 -5.78
CA ASN A 281 1.69 15.40 -5.18
C ASN A 281 0.45 15.58 -6.06
N GLU A 282 0.64 15.63 -7.38
CA GLU A 282 -0.46 15.64 -8.35
C GLU A 282 -1.28 14.35 -8.28
N SER A 283 -0.61 13.19 -8.29
CA SER A 283 -1.25 11.88 -8.14
C SER A 283 -2.11 11.80 -6.88
N ILE A 284 -1.57 12.27 -5.75
CA ILE A 284 -2.28 12.27 -4.46
C ILE A 284 -3.46 13.26 -4.47
N THR A 285 -3.31 14.39 -5.16
CA THR A 285 -4.39 15.36 -5.31
C THR A 285 -5.56 14.77 -6.09
N MET A 286 -5.28 14.07 -7.20
CA MET A 286 -6.31 13.34 -7.96
C MET A 286 -6.99 12.26 -7.10
N LEU A 287 -6.22 11.51 -6.31
CA LEU A 287 -6.77 10.52 -5.39
C LEU A 287 -7.69 11.18 -4.34
N ARG A 288 -7.28 12.30 -3.73
CA ARG A 288 -8.10 13.02 -2.76
C ARG A 288 -9.41 13.60 -3.33
N ARG A 289 -9.45 13.85 -4.64
CA ARG A 289 -10.64 14.31 -5.36
C ARG A 289 -11.51 13.19 -5.92
N ASP A 290 -11.17 11.93 -5.58
CA ASP A 290 -11.84 10.74 -6.12
C ASP A 290 -11.82 10.65 -7.67
N GLU A 291 -10.87 11.32 -8.33
CA GLU A 291 -10.66 11.25 -9.78
C GLU A 291 -10.00 9.92 -10.17
N VAL A 292 -9.22 9.33 -9.24
CA VAL A 292 -8.62 8.00 -9.34
C VAL A 292 -8.87 7.19 -8.07
N GLU A 293 -8.82 5.86 -8.19
CA GLU A 293 -9.08 4.94 -7.07
C GLU A 293 -7.82 4.62 -6.24
N GLY A 294 -6.65 4.95 -6.78
CA GLY A 294 -5.36 4.75 -6.11
C GLY A 294 -4.19 5.36 -6.86
N VAL A 295 -3.02 5.32 -6.22
CA VAL A 295 -1.75 5.79 -6.79
C VAL A 295 -0.75 4.65 -6.72
N ILE A 296 -0.20 4.23 -7.86
CA ILE A 296 0.91 3.29 -7.94
C ILE A 296 2.22 4.08 -7.86
N PHE A 297 3.02 3.79 -6.86
CA PHE A 297 4.35 4.36 -6.71
C PHE A 297 5.17 3.55 -5.71
N ASP A 298 6.47 3.83 -5.62
CA ASP A 298 7.36 3.17 -4.66
C ASP A 298 6.84 3.29 -3.22
N ARG A 299 6.86 2.17 -2.50
CA ARG A 299 6.29 2.07 -1.14
C ARG A 299 6.97 3.00 -0.13
N ALA A 300 8.28 3.23 -0.26
CA ALA A 300 9.02 4.08 0.65
C ALA A 300 8.60 5.57 0.56
N PRO A 301 8.53 6.22 -0.61
CA PRO A 301 7.95 7.55 -0.74
C PRO A 301 6.51 7.66 -0.28
N LEU A 302 5.67 6.67 -0.58
CA LEU A 302 4.28 6.65 -0.12
C LEU A 302 4.19 6.57 1.41
N ARG A 303 5.02 5.74 2.04
CA ARG A 303 5.09 5.63 3.51
C ARG A 303 5.59 6.93 4.14
N TYR A 304 6.62 7.52 3.57
CA TYR A 304 7.14 8.82 4.00
C TYR A 304 6.07 9.90 3.92
N TYR A 305 5.35 9.97 2.81
CA TYR A 305 4.23 10.90 2.65
C TYR A 305 3.16 10.73 3.74
N LEU A 306 2.75 9.48 4.01
CA LEU A 306 1.74 9.18 5.04
C LEU A 306 2.22 9.54 6.45
N LYS A 307 3.52 9.42 6.72
CA LYS A 307 4.12 9.79 8.01
C LYS A 307 4.08 11.31 8.22
N GLN A 308 4.35 12.09 7.17
CA GLN A 308 4.30 13.55 7.21
C GLN A 308 2.86 14.10 7.25
N ASN A 309 1.88 13.34 6.74
CA ASN A 309 0.48 13.73 6.61
C ASN A 309 -0.44 12.83 7.44
N LYS A 310 -0.29 12.86 8.78
CA LYS A 310 -0.98 11.96 9.73
C LYS A 310 -2.51 12.00 9.63
N ASP A 311 -3.09 13.12 9.22
CA ASP A 311 -4.55 13.30 9.07
C ASP A 311 -5.08 12.83 7.71
N SER A 312 -4.25 12.19 6.90
CA SER A 312 -4.68 11.74 5.58
C SER A 312 -5.68 10.56 5.70
N ASN A 313 -6.78 10.68 4.98
CA ASN A 313 -7.76 9.60 4.81
C ASN A 313 -7.23 8.51 3.85
N LEU A 314 -5.90 8.42 3.74
CA LEU A 314 -5.19 7.54 2.83
C LEU A 314 -4.44 6.46 3.61
N LYS A 315 -4.28 5.31 2.99
CA LYS A 315 -3.46 4.21 3.49
C LYS A 315 -2.71 3.51 2.36
N LEU A 316 -1.60 2.88 2.70
CA LEU A 316 -0.99 1.89 1.81
C LEU A 316 -1.84 0.63 1.76
N ALA A 317 -1.95 0.03 0.59
CA ALA A 317 -2.49 -1.32 0.47
C ALA A 317 -1.60 -2.31 1.26
N ASP A 318 -2.25 -3.32 1.84
CA ASP A 318 -1.57 -4.27 2.73
C ASP A 318 -0.64 -5.24 1.96
N PHE A 319 -0.76 -5.28 0.64
CA PHE A 319 0.07 -6.09 -0.26
C PHE A 319 1.03 -5.21 -1.08
N PRO A 320 2.27 -5.67 -1.33
CA PRO A 320 3.18 -5.03 -2.28
C PRO A 320 2.82 -5.42 -3.71
N LEU A 321 3.05 -4.52 -4.68
CA LEU A 321 2.80 -4.80 -6.10
C LEU A 321 3.95 -5.59 -6.72
N ALA A 322 5.17 -5.09 -6.58
CA ALA A 322 6.36 -5.66 -7.18
C ALA A 322 7.60 -5.38 -6.34
N VAL A 323 8.66 -6.15 -6.56
CA VAL A 323 9.98 -5.87 -5.99
C VAL A 323 10.64 -4.78 -6.83
N GLN A 324 11.28 -3.82 -6.15
CA GLN A 324 12.07 -2.76 -6.74
C GLN A 324 13.51 -2.81 -6.21
N THR A 325 14.47 -2.65 -7.09
CA THR A 325 15.88 -2.55 -6.71
C THR A 325 16.48 -1.30 -7.31
N TYR A 326 17.18 -0.50 -6.50
CA TYR A 326 17.79 0.75 -6.96
C TYR A 326 19.29 0.62 -7.01
N GLY A 327 19.89 1.08 -8.10
CA GLY A 327 21.32 1.17 -8.31
C GLY A 327 21.73 2.56 -8.81
N PHE A 328 22.98 2.90 -8.65
CA PHE A 328 23.57 4.07 -9.30
C PHE A 328 23.86 3.76 -10.76
N VAL A 329 23.85 4.80 -11.59
CA VAL A 329 24.04 4.66 -13.04
C VAL A 329 25.36 5.32 -13.45
N LEU A 330 26.18 4.60 -14.23
CA LEU A 330 27.45 5.07 -14.76
C LEU A 330 27.49 4.91 -16.29
N PRO A 331 28.39 5.62 -16.97
CA PRO A 331 28.71 5.33 -18.35
C PRO A 331 29.23 3.88 -18.53
N LYS A 332 28.89 3.26 -19.64
CA LYS A 332 29.39 1.92 -20.00
C LYS A 332 30.92 1.92 -20.01
N GLY A 333 31.52 0.93 -19.33
CA GLY A 333 32.98 0.82 -19.25
C GLY A 333 33.65 1.74 -18.24
N SER A 334 32.90 2.43 -17.37
CA SER A 334 33.47 3.23 -16.28
C SER A 334 34.37 2.40 -15.38
N SER A 335 35.60 2.86 -15.12
CA SER A 335 36.55 2.23 -14.20
C SER A 335 36.13 2.25 -12.74
N LEU A 336 35.14 3.12 -12.41
CA LEU A 336 34.63 3.25 -11.05
C LEU A 336 33.66 2.10 -10.65
N ILE A 337 33.10 1.37 -11.62
CA ILE A 337 32.02 0.40 -11.34
C ILE A 337 32.43 -0.66 -10.31
N THR A 338 33.63 -1.22 -10.43
CA THR A 338 34.11 -2.26 -9.52
C THR A 338 34.31 -1.72 -8.10
N ARG A 339 34.93 -0.53 -7.98
CA ARG A 339 35.16 0.13 -6.68
C ARG A 339 33.85 0.47 -5.98
N LEU A 340 32.89 1.04 -6.71
CA LEU A 340 31.57 1.36 -6.19
C LEU A 340 30.81 0.10 -5.74
N ASN A 341 30.88 -0.97 -6.53
CA ASN A 341 30.21 -2.22 -6.17
C ASN A 341 30.78 -2.83 -4.88
N ILE A 342 32.10 -2.76 -4.68
CA ILE A 342 32.73 -3.23 -3.44
C ILE A 342 32.21 -2.44 -2.24
N GLU A 343 32.25 -1.10 -2.31
CA GLU A 343 31.79 -0.26 -1.19
C GLU A 343 30.30 -0.41 -0.89
N ILE A 344 29.45 -0.48 -1.93
CA ILE A 344 28.00 -0.71 -1.76
C ILE A 344 27.74 -2.06 -1.08
N MET A 345 28.44 -3.12 -1.52
CA MET A 345 28.29 -4.45 -0.92
C MET A 345 28.82 -4.50 0.51
N GLU A 346 29.92 -3.82 0.82
CA GLU A 346 30.42 -3.71 2.18
C GLU A 346 29.44 -2.94 3.10
N MET A 347 28.83 -1.88 2.61
CA MET A 347 27.83 -1.12 3.35
C MET A 347 26.58 -1.96 3.61
N GLU A 348 26.17 -2.78 2.66
CA GLU A 348 25.05 -3.72 2.85
C GLU A 348 25.41 -4.78 3.89
N TRP A 349 26.56 -5.40 3.76
CA TRP A 349 27.02 -6.50 4.63
C TRP A 349 27.21 -6.07 6.09
N ASN A 350 27.78 -4.87 6.33
CA ASN A 350 28.00 -4.34 7.68
C ASN A 350 26.79 -3.60 8.26
N GLY A 351 25.66 -3.56 7.53
CA GLY A 351 24.39 -2.97 7.95
C GLY A 351 24.35 -1.42 7.92
N ASN A 352 25.33 -0.75 7.31
CA ASN A 352 25.32 0.72 7.20
C ASN A 352 24.17 1.21 6.34
N THR A 353 23.93 0.57 5.19
CA THR A 353 22.81 0.86 4.32
C THR A 353 21.49 0.81 5.08
N ARG A 354 21.25 -0.28 5.83
CA ARG A 354 20.04 -0.45 6.64
C ARG A 354 19.90 0.63 7.69
N ARG A 355 20.99 1.01 8.37
CA ARG A 355 20.98 2.08 9.38
C ARG A 355 20.61 3.44 8.80
N ILE A 356 21.09 3.76 7.59
CA ILE A 356 20.72 5.00 6.88
C ILE A 356 19.23 4.97 6.52
N VAL A 357 18.74 3.85 5.99
CA VAL A 357 17.35 3.67 5.58
C VAL A 357 16.41 3.79 6.79
N ASP A 358 16.67 3.05 7.88
CA ASP A 358 15.85 3.06 9.09
C ASP A 358 15.78 4.47 9.71
N LYS A 359 16.90 5.18 9.77
CA LYS A 359 16.94 6.56 10.29
C LYS A 359 16.04 7.54 9.54
N LEU A 360 15.84 7.33 8.25
CA LEU A 360 15.07 8.24 7.38
C LEU A 360 13.62 7.79 7.15
N LEU A 361 13.33 6.50 7.34
CA LEU A 361 11.98 5.94 7.17
C LEU A 361 11.23 5.78 8.51
N ASP A 362 11.90 5.57 9.62
CA ASP A 362 11.34 5.45 10.96
C ASP A 362 11.33 6.78 11.71
#